data_9c195d52f32a3629fbaf917eab82c01a
#
_entry.id   9c195d52f32a3629fbaf917eab82c01a
#
_cell.length_a   1.000
_cell.length_b   1.000
_cell.length_c   1.000
_cell.angle_alpha   90.00
_cell.angle_beta   90.00
_cell.angle_gamma   90.00
#
_symmetry.space_group_name_H-M   'P 1'
#
loop_
_entity.id
_entity.type
_entity.pdbx_description
1 polymer ?
#
loop_
_entity_poly.entity_id
_entity_poly.type
_entity_poly.pdbx_seq_one_letter_code
_entity_poly.pdbx_strand_id
1 'polypeptide(L)'
;IQERLDEDTQEIRPINAYFGEKAGMVEVLSDDLYTQHPHAILQTFLLYQTTPGLKGLSARTLRALFNARHVMNTAYRNDPVNHATFMQILQEKDGLTHALRLMNQTSVLGRYLWVFRRIVGQMQHDLFHVYTVDQHILMVLRNMRRFFIPEHTHEYPFCSQLAAGWDTPW
;
A
#
# COMPACT_ATOMS: atom_id res chain seq x y z
N ILE A 1 -22.08 2.46 -16.83
CA ILE A 1 -22.85 1.19 -16.67
C ILE A 1 -22.22 0.10 -17.52
N GLN A 2 -21.84 0.39 -18.77
CA GLN A 2 -21.23 -0.58 -19.70
C GLN A 2 -19.85 -1.07 -19.18
N GLU A 3 -18.99 -0.18 -18.71
CA GLU A 3 -17.67 -0.55 -18.12
C GLU A 3 -17.80 -1.51 -16.93
N ARG A 4 -18.82 -1.35 -16.06
CA ARG A 4 -19.06 -2.26 -14.94
C ARG A 4 -19.52 -3.66 -15.37
N LEU A 5 -20.26 -3.75 -16.47
CA LEU A 5 -20.72 -5.04 -17.02
C LEU A 5 -19.55 -5.80 -17.67
N ASP A 6 -18.60 -5.09 -18.28
CA ASP A 6 -17.42 -5.69 -18.88
C ASP A 6 -16.44 -6.21 -17.81
N GLU A 7 -16.33 -5.56 -16.64
CA GLU A 7 -15.54 -6.05 -15.52
C GLU A 7 -16.08 -7.37 -14.92
N ASP A 8 -17.40 -7.53 -14.84
CA ASP A 8 -18.01 -8.73 -14.26
C ASP A 8 -17.89 -9.98 -15.17
N THR A 9 -17.66 -9.81 -16.46
CA THR A 9 -17.53 -10.90 -17.44
C THR A 9 -16.10 -11.37 -17.66
N GLN A 10 -15.09 -10.65 -17.15
CA GLN A 10 -13.70 -11.05 -17.33
C GLN A 10 -13.33 -12.25 -16.41
N GLU A 11 -12.62 -13.22 -16.99
CA GLU A 11 -12.11 -14.37 -16.25
C GLU A 11 -11.02 -13.95 -15.27
N ILE A 12 -11.03 -14.58 -14.08
CA ILE A 12 -9.97 -14.42 -13.08
C ILE A 12 -8.77 -15.23 -13.53
N ARG A 13 -7.64 -14.57 -13.73
CA ARG A 13 -6.34 -15.21 -13.98
C ARG A 13 -5.62 -15.46 -12.64
N PRO A 14 -5.45 -16.69 -12.18
CA PRO A 14 -4.76 -16.97 -10.92
C PRO A 14 -3.31 -16.46 -10.95
N ILE A 15 -2.87 -15.80 -9.86
CA ILE A 15 -1.48 -15.40 -9.63
C ILE A 15 -0.82 -16.37 -8.66
N ASN A 16 -1.51 -16.71 -7.57
CA ASN A 16 -1.05 -17.69 -6.57
C ASN A 16 -2.26 -18.36 -5.90
N ALA A 17 -2.04 -19.09 -4.80
CA ALA A 17 -3.11 -19.80 -4.09
C ALA A 17 -4.21 -18.88 -3.51
N TYR A 18 -3.94 -17.61 -3.30
CA TYR A 18 -4.84 -16.66 -2.64
C TYR A 18 -5.40 -15.58 -3.56
N PHE A 19 -4.67 -15.23 -4.59
CA PHE A 19 -4.94 -14.07 -5.42
C PHE A 19 -4.96 -14.40 -6.90
N GLY A 20 -5.81 -13.70 -7.63
CA GLY A 20 -5.82 -13.64 -9.08
C GLY A 20 -5.80 -12.20 -9.57
N GLU A 21 -5.70 -12.05 -10.87
CA GLU A 21 -5.89 -10.80 -11.58
C GLU A 21 -7.23 -10.84 -12.31
N LYS A 22 -8.01 -9.77 -12.15
CA LYS A 22 -9.26 -9.55 -12.90
C LYS A 22 -9.29 -8.09 -13.35
N ALA A 23 -9.35 -7.86 -14.65
CA ALA A 23 -9.38 -6.50 -15.24
C ALA A 23 -8.20 -5.59 -14.80
N GLY A 24 -7.02 -6.15 -14.57
CA GLY A 24 -5.85 -5.42 -14.05
C GLY A 24 -5.90 -5.14 -12.54
N MET A 25 -6.85 -5.74 -11.81
CA MET A 25 -6.99 -5.58 -10.37
C MET A 25 -6.63 -6.86 -9.62
N VAL A 26 -6.08 -6.71 -8.41
CA VAL A 26 -5.91 -7.85 -7.50
C VAL A 26 -7.28 -8.34 -7.05
N GLU A 27 -7.56 -9.59 -7.27
CA GLU A 27 -8.79 -10.27 -6.89
C GLU A 27 -8.51 -11.36 -5.87
N VAL A 28 -9.20 -11.35 -4.72
CA VAL A 28 -9.16 -12.48 -3.78
C VAL A 28 -9.89 -13.69 -4.38
N LEU A 29 -9.33 -14.88 -4.23
CA LEU A 29 -9.96 -16.12 -4.70
C LEU A 29 -11.03 -16.65 -3.74
N SER A 30 -11.01 -16.20 -2.46
CA SER A 30 -12.04 -16.50 -1.46
C SER A 30 -12.45 -15.25 -0.69
N ASP A 31 -13.74 -15.11 -0.37
CA ASP A 31 -14.27 -13.95 0.34
C ASP A 31 -13.83 -13.89 1.81
N ASP A 32 -13.50 -15.04 2.40
CA ASP A 32 -13.04 -15.19 3.78
C ASP A 32 -11.50 -15.31 3.90
N LEU A 33 -10.77 -15.10 2.80
CA LEU A 33 -9.31 -15.24 2.74
C LEU A 33 -8.61 -14.60 3.94
N TYR A 34 -8.89 -13.35 4.21
CA TYR A 34 -8.18 -12.58 5.25
C TYR A 34 -8.53 -13.00 6.68
N THR A 35 -9.68 -13.60 6.87
CA THR A 35 -10.07 -14.19 8.17
C THR A 35 -9.38 -15.53 8.38
N GLN A 36 -9.28 -16.35 7.33
CA GLN A 36 -8.61 -17.65 7.37
C GLN A 36 -7.08 -17.51 7.38
N HIS A 37 -6.55 -16.53 6.62
CA HIS A 37 -5.14 -16.27 6.43
C HIS A 37 -4.81 -14.78 6.66
N PRO A 38 -4.72 -14.32 7.93
CA PRO A 38 -4.50 -12.91 8.26
C PRO A 38 -3.25 -12.29 7.60
N HIS A 39 -2.17 -13.05 7.45
CA HIS A 39 -0.95 -12.59 6.78
C HIS A 39 -1.18 -12.14 5.33
N ALA A 40 -2.22 -12.66 4.67
CA ALA A 40 -2.58 -12.27 3.32
C ALA A 40 -2.97 -10.79 3.18
N ILE A 41 -3.34 -10.12 4.29
CA ILE A 41 -3.70 -8.68 4.26
C ILE A 41 -2.50 -7.85 3.75
N LEU A 42 -1.34 -7.93 4.39
CA LEU A 42 -0.15 -7.19 3.93
C LEU A 42 0.42 -7.75 2.63
N GLN A 43 0.32 -9.05 2.40
CA GLN A 43 0.73 -9.70 1.16
C GLN A 43 -0.04 -9.17 -0.06
N THR A 44 -1.28 -8.72 0.10
CA THR A 44 -2.06 -8.07 -0.96
C THR A 44 -1.33 -6.85 -1.53
N PHE A 45 -0.79 -6.01 -0.66
CA PHE A 45 -0.12 -4.78 -1.06
C PHE A 45 1.28 -5.03 -1.62
N LEU A 46 2.00 -6.02 -1.08
CA LEU A 46 3.26 -6.47 -1.64
C LEU A 46 3.07 -7.04 -3.05
N LEU A 47 2.04 -7.88 -3.24
CA LEU A 47 1.68 -8.43 -4.55
C LEU A 47 1.33 -7.31 -5.54
N TYR A 48 0.49 -6.36 -5.13
CA TYR A 48 0.15 -5.19 -5.93
C TYR A 48 1.39 -4.40 -6.37
N GLN A 49 2.33 -4.22 -5.44
CA GLN A 49 3.57 -3.46 -5.67
C GLN A 49 4.53 -4.17 -6.62
N THR A 50 4.64 -5.49 -6.49
CA THR A 50 5.66 -6.29 -7.19
C THR A 50 5.18 -6.93 -8.49
N THR A 51 3.89 -6.91 -8.77
CA THR A 51 3.33 -7.48 -10.00
C THR A 51 3.06 -6.39 -11.03
N PRO A 52 3.82 -6.37 -12.14
CA PRO A 52 3.61 -5.39 -13.21
C PRO A 52 2.21 -5.48 -13.81
N GLY A 53 1.63 -4.32 -14.15
CA GLY A 53 0.33 -4.24 -14.81
C GLY A 53 -0.88 -4.19 -13.88
N LEU A 54 -0.72 -4.47 -12.58
CA LEU A 54 -1.79 -4.29 -11.60
C LEU A 54 -2.04 -2.79 -11.34
N LYS A 55 -3.31 -2.40 -11.39
CA LYS A 55 -3.75 -1.00 -11.26
C LYS A 55 -4.35 -0.69 -9.89
N GLY A 56 -4.74 -1.72 -9.13
CA GLY A 56 -5.40 -1.54 -7.84
C GLY A 56 -5.98 -2.85 -7.30
N LEU A 57 -6.96 -2.71 -6.42
CA LEU A 57 -7.69 -3.84 -5.81
C LEU A 57 -9.13 -3.85 -6.35
N SER A 58 -9.65 -5.04 -6.62
CA SER A 58 -11.03 -5.22 -7.04
C SER A 58 -12.02 -4.86 -5.92
N ALA A 59 -13.27 -4.60 -6.28
CA ALA A 59 -14.34 -4.34 -5.31
C ALA A 59 -14.52 -5.52 -4.34
N ARG A 60 -14.35 -6.75 -4.81
CA ARG A 60 -14.39 -7.96 -3.98
C ARG A 60 -13.27 -7.96 -2.94
N THR A 61 -12.04 -7.67 -3.36
CA THR A 61 -10.87 -7.57 -2.48
C THR A 61 -11.03 -6.47 -1.44
N LEU A 62 -11.52 -5.29 -1.85
CA LEU A 62 -11.79 -4.17 -0.93
C LEU A 62 -12.85 -4.56 0.13
N ARG A 63 -13.90 -5.26 -0.28
CA ARG A 63 -14.95 -5.75 0.63
C ARG A 63 -14.40 -6.79 1.61
N ALA A 64 -13.58 -7.72 1.13
CA ALA A 64 -12.94 -8.72 1.96
C ALA A 64 -12.00 -8.08 3.01
N LEU A 65 -11.19 -7.09 2.63
CA LEU A 65 -10.35 -6.31 3.55
C LEU A 65 -11.20 -5.58 4.60
N PHE A 66 -12.28 -4.93 4.19
CA PHE A 66 -13.16 -4.24 5.11
C PHE A 66 -13.80 -5.19 6.12
N ASN A 67 -14.29 -6.35 5.68
CA ASN A 67 -14.92 -7.35 6.53
C ASN A 67 -13.92 -7.94 7.54
N ALA A 68 -12.68 -8.15 7.14
CA ALA A 68 -11.62 -8.70 7.98
C ALA A 68 -10.85 -7.65 8.81
N ARG A 69 -11.28 -6.39 8.84
CA ARG A 69 -10.56 -5.32 9.55
C ARG A 69 -10.30 -5.57 11.02
N HIS A 70 -11.15 -6.38 11.67
CA HIS A 70 -11.02 -6.76 13.08
C HIS A 70 -9.84 -7.70 13.35
N VAL A 71 -9.34 -8.39 12.32
CA VAL A 71 -8.20 -9.31 12.42
C VAL A 71 -6.91 -8.56 12.72
N MET A 72 -6.80 -7.29 12.32
CA MET A 72 -5.61 -6.45 12.54
C MET A 72 -5.56 -5.92 13.98
N ASN A 73 -5.49 -6.83 14.94
CA ASN A 73 -5.38 -6.58 16.38
C ASN A 73 -3.90 -6.46 16.80
N THR A 74 -3.65 -6.42 18.11
CA THR A 74 -2.29 -6.32 18.68
C THR A 74 -1.43 -7.53 18.32
N ALA A 75 -1.98 -8.75 18.32
CA ALA A 75 -1.26 -9.96 17.94
C ALA A 75 -0.82 -9.88 16.48
N TYR A 76 -1.71 -9.45 15.57
CA TYR A 76 -1.38 -9.23 14.16
C TYR A 76 -0.24 -8.23 13.97
N ARG A 77 -0.28 -7.10 14.70
CA ARG A 77 0.75 -6.05 14.61
C ARG A 77 2.11 -6.50 15.12
N ASN A 78 2.15 -7.42 16.08
CA ASN A 78 3.38 -7.94 16.67
C ASN A 78 3.88 -9.23 16.02
N ASP A 79 3.17 -9.74 15.01
CA ASP A 79 3.55 -10.97 14.32
C ASP A 79 4.80 -10.75 13.46
N PRO A 80 5.87 -11.56 13.66
CA PRO A 80 7.12 -11.43 12.90
C PRO A 80 6.93 -11.59 11.38
N VAL A 81 5.98 -12.41 10.93
CA VAL A 81 5.68 -12.61 9.51
C VAL A 81 5.13 -11.32 8.91
N ASN A 82 4.23 -10.64 9.62
CA ASN A 82 3.68 -9.36 9.19
C ASN A 82 4.75 -8.25 9.21
N HIS A 83 5.64 -8.25 10.21
CA HIS A 83 6.79 -7.35 10.22
C HIS A 83 7.68 -7.56 8.99
N ALA A 84 8.02 -8.81 8.68
CA ALA A 84 8.84 -9.12 7.51
C ALA A 84 8.18 -8.66 6.22
N THR A 85 6.88 -8.92 6.05
CA THR A 85 6.13 -8.49 4.85
C THR A 85 6.09 -6.96 4.74
N PHE A 86 5.84 -6.26 5.85
CA PHE A 86 5.83 -4.80 5.84
C PHE A 86 7.21 -4.22 5.51
N MET A 87 8.29 -4.80 6.07
CA MET A 87 9.65 -4.42 5.71
C MET A 87 9.96 -4.66 4.24
N GLN A 88 9.50 -5.77 3.65
CA GLN A 88 9.63 -6.00 2.22
C GLN A 88 8.94 -4.90 1.40
N ILE A 89 7.71 -4.50 1.78
CA ILE A 89 7.02 -3.37 1.12
C ILE A 89 7.87 -2.10 1.16
N LEU A 90 8.50 -1.80 2.30
CA LEU A 90 9.35 -0.60 2.45
C LEU A 90 10.64 -0.69 1.62
N GLN A 91 11.22 -1.89 1.51
CA GLN A 91 12.50 -2.14 0.83
C GLN A 91 12.37 -2.25 -0.68
N GLU A 92 11.17 -2.50 -1.20
CA GLU A 92 10.96 -2.58 -2.64
C GLU A 92 11.38 -1.27 -3.34
N LYS A 93 12.16 -1.43 -4.40
CA LYS A 93 12.71 -0.30 -5.16
C LYS A 93 11.60 0.56 -5.77
N ASP A 94 10.58 -0.08 -6.31
CA ASP A 94 9.52 0.58 -7.05
C ASP A 94 8.16 0.43 -6.34
N GLY A 95 7.23 1.33 -6.65
CA GLY A 95 5.83 1.23 -6.23
C GLY A 95 5.52 1.52 -4.76
N LEU A 96 6.51 1.85 -3.90
CA LEU A 96 6.28 2.07 -2.46
C LEU A 96 5.20 3.12 -2.19
N THR A 97 5.28 4.27 -2.82
CA THR A 97 4.33 5.36 -2.60
C THR A 97 2.91 4.96 -3.00
N HIS A 98 2.78 4.18 -4.09
CA HIS A 98 1.48 3.67 -4.54
C HIS A 98 0.93 2.62 -3.56
N ALA A 99 1.76 1.71 -3.08
CA ALA A 99 1.36 0.71 -2.09
C ALA A 99 0.91 1.36 -0.78
N LEU A 100 1.70 2.28 -0.22
CA LEU A 100 1.35 2.98 1.03
C LEU A 100 0.10 3.87 0.88
N ARG A 101 -0.09 4.51 -0.27
CA ARG A 101 -1.31 5.27 -0.55
C ARG A 101 -2.53 4.36 -0.56
N LEU A 102 -2.44 3.22 -1.22
CA LEU A 102 -3.51 2.23 -1.27
C LEU A 102 -3.80 1.64 0.11
N MET A 103 -2.75 1.34 0.90
CA MET A 103 -2.89 0.92 2.30
C MET A 103 -3.58 2.00 3.15
N ASN A 104 -3.28 3.28 2.93
CA ASN A 104 -3.95 4.38 3.63
C ASN A 104 -5.42 4.50 3.24
N GLN A 105 -5.74 4.44 1.95
CA GLN A 105 -7.10 4.50 1.43
C GLN A 105 -8.00 3.36 1.94
N THR A 106 -7.41 2.18 2.12
CA THR A 106 -8.12 1.01 2.67
C THR A 106 -8.11 0.94 4.20
N SER A 107 -7.55 1.94 4.88
CA SER A 107 -7.35 2.00 6.33
C SER A 107 -6.39 0.94 6.89
N VAL A 108 -5.77 0.13 6.06
CA VAL A 108 -4.82 -0.91 6.48
C VAL A 108 -3.58 -0.29 7.11
N LEU A 109 -3.03 0.80 6.53
CA LEU A 109 -1.86 1.47 7.07
C LEU A 109 -2.07 1.95 8.50
N GLY A 110 -3.16 2.67 8.77
CA GLY A 110 -3.47 3.17 10.11
C GLY A 110 -3.85 2.07 11.11
N ARG A 111 -4.33 0.91 10.63
CA ARG A 111 -4.60 -0.25 11.50
C ARG A 111 -3.32 -0.98 11.85
N TYR A 112 -2.39 -1.09 10.94
CA TYR A 112 -1.10 -1.72 11.16
C TYR A 112 -0.17 -0.80 11.99
N LEU A 113 0.03 0.44 11.54
CA LEU A 113 0.76 1.48 12.25
C LEU A 113 -0.24 2.36 13.04
N TRP A 114 -0.60 1.93 14.23
CA TRP A 114 -1.61 2.61 15.05
C TRP A 114 -1.29 4.09 15.34
N VAL A 115 -0.01 4.46 15.37
CA VAL A 115 0.45 5.86 15.51
C VAL A 115 0.01 6.68 14.29
N PHE A 116 0.11 6.09 13.08
CA PHE A 116 -0.31 6.74 11.84
C PHE A 116 -1.81 7.02 11.82
N ARG A 117 -2.61 6.14 12.43
CA ARG A 117 -4.07 6.32 12.55
C ARG A 117 -4.46 7.64 13.22
N ARG A 118 -3.61 8.15 14.12
CA ARG A 118 -3.88 9.41 14.84
C ARG A 118 -3.81 10.64 13.95
N ILE A 119 -3.15 10.57 12.83
CA ILE A 119 -2.98 11.68 11.88
C ILE A 119 -3.86 11.57 10.64
N VAL A 120 -4.52 10.41 10.43
CA VAL A 120 -5.40 10.20 9.27
C VAL A 120 -6.58 11.18 9.33
N GLY A 121 -6.78 11.92 8.24
CA GLY A 121 -7.87 12.87 8.10
C GLY A 121 -7.75 14.13 8.95
N GLN A 122 -6.68 14.31 9.73
CA GLN A 122 -6.45 15.56 10.45
C GLN A 122 -6.09 16.67 9.49
N MET A 123 -6.73 17.82 9.66
CA MET A 123 -6.46 19.05 8.90
C MET A 123 -5.72 20.04 9.79
N GLN A 124 -4.67 20.63 9.28
CA GLN A 124 -4.07 21.81 9.89
C GLN A 124 -4.80 23.03 9.33
N HIS A 125 -5.52 23.74 10.21
CA HIS A 125 -6.32 24.90 9.83
C HIS A 125 -5.44 26.15 9.67
N ASP A 126 -4.65 26.16 8.61
CA ASP A 126 -3.95 27.36 8.16
C ASP A 126 -4.12 27.56 6.64
N LEU A 127 -3.74 28.74 6.17
CA LEU A 127 -3.90 29.14 4.77
C LEU A 127 -2.95 28.40 3.80
N PHE A 128 -2.05 27.56 4.30
CA PHE A 128 -0.96 26.97 3.52
C PHE A 128 -1.09 25.45 3.32
N HIS A 129 -1.99 24.77 4.05
CA HIS A 129 -2.12 23.31 4.00
C HIS A 129 -3.40 22.90 3.27
N VAL A 130 -3.24 22.39 2.04
CA VAL A 130 -4.34 21.90 1.20
C VAL A 130 -4.63 20.41 1.47
N TYR A 131 -3.68 19.69 2.07
CA TYR A 131 -3.75 18.25 2.30
C TYR A 131 -3.94 17.92 3.77
N THR A 132 -4.58 16.77 4.04
CA THR A 132 -4.58 16.18 5.38
C THR A 132 -3.17 15.76 5.80
N VAL A 133 -2.90 15.65 7.10
CA VAL A 133 -1.57 15.38 7.65
C VAL A 133 -1.02 14.04 7.12
N ASP A 134 -1.86 13.01 7.03
CA ASP A 134 -1.48 11.71 6.48
C ASP A 134 -1.09 11.79 4.98
N GLN A 135 -1.84 12.55 4.19
CA GLN A 135 -1.52 12.79 2.77
C GLN A 135 -0.23 13.57 2.61
N HIS A 136 -0.02 14.58 3.45
CA HIS A 136 1.22 15.36 3.45
C HIS A 136 2.44 14.49 3.78
N ILE A 137 2.34 13.64 4.80
CA ILE A 137 3.43 12.72 5.18
C ILE A 137 3.75 11.74 4.05
N LEU A 138 2.75 11.20 3.37
CA LEU A 138 2.99 10.33 2.21
C LEU A 138 3.66 11.08 1.05
N MET A 139 3.36 12.37 0.87
CA MET A 139 4.05 13.22 -0.10
C MET A 139 5.52 13.48 0.28
N VAL A 140 5.78 13.75 1.57
CA VAL A 140 7.16 13.91 2.08
C VAL A 140 7.95 12.63 1.84
N LEU A 141 7.41 11.47 2.18
CA LEU A 141 8.04 10.18 1.93
C LEU A 141 8.37 9.98 0.44
N ARG A 142 7.42 10.31 -0.45
CA ARG A 142 7.65 10.26 -1.90
C ARG A 142 8.84 11.12 -2.32
N ASN A 143 8.92 12.35 -1.81
CA ASN A 143 10.01 13.26 -2.16
C ASN A 143 11.34 12.81 -1.59
N MET A 144 11.37 12.29 -0.35
CA MET A 144 12.57 11.72 0.24
C MET A 144 13.12 10.53 -0.59
N ARG A 145 12.26 9.65 -1.06
CA ARG A 145 12.69 8.54 -1.92
C ARG A 145 13.32 9.01 -3.23
N ARG A 146 12.90 10.16 -3.77
CA ARG A 146 13.50 10.74 -4.98
C ARG A 146 14.96 11.13 -4.79
N PHE A 147 15.40 11.40 -3.56
CA PHE A 147 16.81 11.70 -3.27
C PHE A 147 17.74 10.52 -3.58
N PHE A 148 17.22 9.28 -3.52
CA PHE A 148 17.95 8.05 -3.79
C PHE A 148 17.81 7.53 -5.23
N ILE A 149 17.03 8.21 -6.07
CA ILE A 149 16.78 7.81 -7.46
C ILE A 149 17.61 8.70 -8.37
N PRO A 150 18.59 8.14 -9.13
CA PRO A 150 19.53 8.94 -9.96
C PRO A 150 18.83 9.85 -10.95
N GLU A 151 17.73 9.41 -11.55
CA GLU A 151 16.95 10.16 -12.55
C GLU A 151 16.34 11.45 -11.98
N HIS A 152 16.16 11.52 -10.65
CA HIS A 152 15.60 12.67 -9.94
C HIS A 152 16.66 13.57 -9.27
N THR A 153 17.94 13.28 -9.42
CA THR A 153 19.03 14.04 -8.78
C THR A 153 18.98 15.53 -9.14
N HIS A 154 18.53 15.86 -10.33
CA HIS A 154 18.42 17.26 -10.80
C HIS A 154 17.33 18.06 -10.08
N GLU A 155 16.31 17.40 -9.49
CA GLU A 155 15.23 18.06 -8.75
C GLU A 155 15.70 18.53 -7.36
N TYR A 156 16.56 17.75 -6.70
CA TYR A 156 17.08 18.00 -5.36
C TYR A 156 18.57 17.68 -5.24
N PRO A 157 19.46 18.40 -5.95
CA PRO A 157 20.88 18.01 -6.08
C PRO A 157 21.59 17.86 -4.74
N PHE A 158 21.37 18.80 -3.82
CA PHE A 158 21.98 18.78 -2.48
C PHE A 158 21.51 17.59 -1.64
N CYS A 159 20.19 17.35 -1.61
CA CYS A 159 19.61 16.22 -0.87
C CYS A 159 20.10 14.88 -1.45
N SER A 160 20.17 14.75 -2.77
CA SER A 160 20.66 13.54 -3.43
C SER A 160 22.16 13.31 -3.14
N GLN A 161 22.96 14.35 -3.06
CA GLN A 161 24.35 14.25 -2.67
C GLN A 161 24.52 13.77 -1.22
N LEU A 162 23.72 14.27 -0.29
CA LEU A 162 23.70 13.81 1.10
C LEU A 162 23.23 12.36 1.22
N ALA A 163 22.21 11.99 0.45
CA ALA A 163 21.63 10.65 0.46
C ALA A 163 22.56 9.59 -0.15
N ALA A 164 23.48 9.97 -1.05
CA ALA A 164 24.38 9.05 -1.74
C ALA A 164 25.32 8.26 -0.79
N GLY A 165 25.49 8.71 0.46
CA GLY A 165 26.29 8.01 1.48
C GLY A 165 25.49 7.04 2.35
N TRP A 166 24.21 6.82 2.09
CA TRP A 166 23.37 5.94 2.91
C TRP A 166 23.22 4.56 2.28
N ASP A 167 23.66 3.53 3.00
CA ASP A 167 23.62 2.14 2.53
C ASP A 167 22.20 1.53 2.64
N THR A 168 21.38 2.04 3.56
CA THR A 168 20.03 1.52 3.85
C THR A 168 19.02 2.67 3.90
N PRO A 169 18.42 3.05 2.75
CA PRO A 169 17.53 4.22 2.64
C PRO A 169 16.09 4.00 3.17
N TRP A 170 15.77 2.82 3.70
CA TRP A 170 14.45 2.46 4.24
C TRP A 170 14.39 2.48 5.76
#